data_da4c353bd74b453baead31fa525a10d2
#
_entry.id   da4c353bd74b453baead31fa525a10d2
#
_cell.length_a   1.000
_cell.length_b   1.000
_cell.length_c   1.000
_cell.angle_alpha   90.00
_cell.angle_beta   90.00
_cell.angle_gamma   90.00
#
_symmetry.space_group_name_H-M   'P 1'
#
loop_
_entity.id
_entity.type
_entity.pdbx_description
1 polymer ?
#
loop_
_entity_poly.entity_id
_entity_poly.type
_entity_poly.pdbx_seq_one_letter_code
_entity_poly.pdbx_strand_id
1 'polypeptide(L)'
;MLKEYELNAEDERIIDELDNLCGVVQNKEVLKNMIIYKKLRNKGEVDFGNFNIIVRDDSSYNLLDGLLKVAGKIFYKYNIIPNDRICYLDKLVNNRKDSPFEKIAVVEDGIIVINDRKLRINYIDNLEAIERIMKIYNDKVFVFEDTNWCEGETDAELGFLASWRMTIEKISLEDKIMYCRNIFDKNNLKYKRQDIKEFSDQPFWKIKNEVMQLIVECKSKDIKMVSNDMLKKKSGKTNSNISKRKKFRKEKPKTTAKEELDKLIGLNGIKEEVQKILNYVKLNKERGKMPTLHMCFNGNPGTGKTSVARVIGKLFDEENILPGNGEFVEIHGRDLVAKYVGWTAQKVHDTVEKAIGGVLFIDEAYSLVSSTRGSFEDEAIATLIKEMEDHRDEICIILAGYTNEMKELIKLNPGFESRIQFTIDFPDYSANELMQIFMGLCKKEKYKLTTNCEEVLLKNFEKARLQEDFGNGRYVRNVFEKTKFEQSTGIANTDSKNINTITSKDIISALECMNVGSGKKKRLIGF
;
A
#
# COMPACT_ATOMS: atom_id res chain seq x y z
N MET A 1 -19.94 -1.22 -50.11
CA MET A 1 -18.53 -1.17 -49.64
C MET A 1 -18.39 -1.01 -48.10
N LEU A 2 -19.28 -0.31 -47.40
CA LEU A 2 -19.14 -0.13 -45.92
C LEU A 2 -19.54 -1.35 -45.09
N LYS A 3 -20.46 -2.21 -45.53
CA LYS A 3 -20.92 -3.39 -44.75
C LYS A 3 -19.86 -4.45 -44.47
N GLU A 4 -18.79 -4.50 -45.22
CA GLU A 4 -17.73 -5.50 -45.12
C GLU A 4 -16.73 -5.24 -43.95
N TYR A 5 -16.73 -3.99 -43.47
CA TYR A 5 -15.90 -3.56 -42.33
C TYR A 5 -16.69 -3.42 -41.01
N GLU A 6 -18.02 -3.64 -41.07
CA GLU A 6 -18.87 -3.61 -39.88
C GLU A 6 -18.41 -4.67 -38.84
N LEU A 7 -18.56 -4.33 -37.56
CA LEU A 7 -18.35 -5.28 -36.49
C LEU A 7 -19.44 -6.36 -36.53
N ASN A 8 -19.06 -7.57 -36.19
CA ASN A 8 -20.05 -8.61 -35.97
C ASN A 8 -20.60 -8.55 -34.54
N ALA A 9 -21.71 -9.23 -34.27
CA ALA A 9 -22.37 -9.23 -32.96
C ALA A 9 -21.46 -9.75 -31.82
N GLU A 10 -20.48 -10.60 -32.15
CA GLU A 10 -19.51 -11.08 -31.15
C GLU A 10 -18.46 -10.00 -30.81
N ASP A 11 -17.99 -9.22 -31.79
CA ASP A 11 -17.09 -8.09 -31.58
C ASP A 11 -17.75 -7.05 -30.67
N GLU A 12 -19.01 -6.69 -30.98
CA GLU A 12 -19.79 -5.76 -30.18
C GLU A 12 -19.92 -6.27 -28.74
N ARG A 13 -20.24 -7.56 -28.55
CA ARG A 13 -20.38 -8.16 -27.23
C ARG A 13 -19.09 -8.12 -26.43
N ILE A 14 -17.91 -8.35 -27.05
CA ILE A 14 -16.62 -8.27 -26.40
C ILE A 14 -16.32 -6.81 -25.99
N ILE A 15 -16.56 -5.87 -26.92
CA ILE A 15 -16.31 -4.43 -26.65
C ILE A 15 -17.24 -3.91 -25.54
N ASP A 16 -18.49 -4.38 -25.51
CA ASP A 16 -19.47 -3.98 -24.48
C ASP A 16 -19.11 -4.49 -23.08
N GLU A 17 -18.15 -5.42 -22.96
CA GLU A 17 -17.59 -5.74 -21.64
C GLU A 17 -16.95 -4.52 -20.95
N LEU A 18 -16.51 -3.50 -21.71
CA LEU A 18 -15.98 -2.24 -21.17
C LEU A 18 -17.04 -1.47 -20.37
N ASP A 19 -18.33 -1.65 -20.63
CA ASP A 19 -19.41 -1.01 -19.86
C ASP A 19 -19.46 -1.48 -18.41
N ASN A 20 -18.82 -2.62 -18.12
CA ASN A 20 -18.69 -3.13 -16.76
C ASN A 20 -17.46 -2.60 -16.02
N LEU A 21 -16.68 -1.74 -16.68
CA LEU A 21 -15.47 -1.12 -16.12
C LEU A 21 -15.65 0.39 -16.06
N CYS A 22 -15.20 1.02 -14.98
CA CYS A 22 -15.24 2.47 -14.87
C CYS A 22 -14.05 3.12 -15.59
N GLY A 23 -14.27 4.34 -16.12
CA GLY A 23 -13.19 5.18 -16.67
C GLY A 23 -12.56 4.69 -17.97
N VAL A 24 -13.12 3.67 -18.62
CA VAL A 24 -12.51 3.05 -19.82
C VAL A 24 -13.46 2.97 -21.04
N VAL A 25 -14.72 3.36 -20.88
CA VAL A 25 -15.77 3.21 -21.91
C VAL A 25 -15.43 3.95 -23.20
N GLN A 26 -14.75 5.08 -23.14
CA GLN A 26 -14.27 5.86 -24.28
C GLN A 26 -13.34 5.07 -25.20
N ASN A 27 -12.69 4.01 -24.71
CA ASN A 27 -11.80 3.17 -25.51
C ASN A 27 -12.55 2.20 -26.43
N LYS A 28 -13.89 2.11 -26.36
CA LYS A 28 -14.69 1.29 -27.29
C LYS A 28 -14.42 1.65 -28.75
N GLU A 29 -14.39 2.95 -29.05
CA GLU A 29 -14.15 3.43 -30.42
C GLU A 29 -12.73 3.09 -30.89
N VAL A 30 -11.73 3.16 -30.00
CA VAL A 30 -10.36 2.76 -30.31
C VAL A 30 -10.30 1.29 -30.69
N LEU A 31 -10.95 0.40 -29.93
CA LEU A 31 -10.97 -1.03 -30.21
C LEU A 31 -11.71 -1.35 -31.52
N LYS A 32 -12.81 -0.64 -31.81
CA LYS A 32 -13.51 -0.77 -33.11
C LYS A 32 -12.60 -0.41 -34.26
N ASN A 33 -11.90 0.71 -34.16
CA ASN A 33 -10.99 1.17 -35.21
C ASN A 33 -9.80 0.21 -35.38
N MET A 34 -9.31 -0.42 -34.32
CA MET A 34 -8.26 -1.45 -34.39
C MET A 34 -8.74 -2.70 -35.15
N ILE A 35 -10.01 -3.12 -34.98
CA ILE A 35 -10.60 -4.21 -35.72
C ILE A 35 -10.72 -3.86 -37.23
N ILE A 36 -11.23 -2.69 -37.54
CA ILE A 36 -11.35 -2.18 -38.92
C ILE A 36 -9.95 -2.13 -39.56
N TYR A 37 -8.98 -1.55 -38.87
CA TYR A 37 -7.59 -1.48 -39.34
C TYR A 37 -7.04 -2.89 -39.67
N LYS A 38 -7.26 -3.88 -38.79
CA LYS A 38 -6.82 -5.27 -39.06
C LYS A 38 -7.48 -5.86 -40.28
N LYS A 39 -8.78 -5.60 -40.49
CA LYS A 39 -9.51 -6.06 -41.69
C LYS A 39 -8.95 -5.42 -42.96
N LEU A 40 -8.67 -4.12 -42.96
CA LEU A 40 -8.04 -3.39 -44.06
C LEU A 40 -6.62 -3.92 -44.34
N ARG A 41 -5.83 -4.15 -43.33
CA ARG A 41 -4.45 -4.68 -43.44
C ARG A 41 -4.44 -6.09 -44.06
N ASN A 42 -5.38 -6.94 -43.68
CA ASN A 42 -5.52 -8.29 -44.27
C ASN A 42 -5.88 -8.28 -45.75
N LYS A 43 -6.49 -7.20 -46.24
CA LYS A 43 -6.81 -7.00 -47.67
C LYS A 43 -5.69 -6.30 -48.45
N GLY A 44 -4.62 -5.86 -47.77
CA GLY A 44 -3.54 -5.10 -48.39
C GLY A 44 -3.89 -3.65 -48.69
N GLU A 45 -4.99 -3.12 -48.14
CA GLU A 45 -5.42 -1.73 -48.32
C GLU A 45 -4.63 -0.74 -47.43
N VAL A 46 -4.00 -1.24 -46.37
CA VAL A 46 -3.15 -0.48 -45.42
C VAL A 46 -1.93 -1.31 -45.05
N ASP A 47 -0.73 -0.76 -45.20
CA ASP A 47 0.54 -1.45 -44.92
C ASP A 47 1.47 -0.67 -43.94
N PHE A 48 0.92 0.21 -43.15
CA PHE A 48 1.70 0.98 -42.16
C PHE A 48 1.07 0.89 -40.78
N GLY A 49 1.87 1.17 -39.73
CA GLY A 49 1.45 1.15 -38.35
C GLY A 49 1.57 -0.23 -37.67
N ASN A 50 1.30 -0.27 -36.42
CA ASN A 50 1.37 -1.46 -35.56
C ASN A 50 0.14 -1.53 -34.64
N PHE A 51 0.06 -2.56 -33.78
CA PHE A 51 -1.00 -2.72 -32.78
C PHE A 51 -0.57 -2.30 -31.37
N ASN A 52 0.62 -1.72 -31.23
CA ASN A 52 1.12 -1.26 -29.95
C ASN A 52 0.31 -0.06 -29.45
N ILE A 53 0.20 0.04 -28.12
CA ILE A 53 -0.71 0.95 -27.46
C ILE A 53 0.04 1.78 -26.44
N ILE A 54 -0.21 3.08 -26.42
CA ILE A 54 0.12 3.93 -25.29
C ILE A 54 -1.14 4.08 -24.45
N VAL A 55 -1.05 3.79 -23.15
CA VAL A 55 -2.18 3.94 -22.23
C VAL A 55 -1.84 5.01 -21.20
N ARG A 56 -2.66 6.07 -21.18
CA ARG A 56 -2.65 7.07 -20.11
C ARG A 56 -3.63 6.63 -19.03
N ASP A 57 -3.15 6.40 -17.80
CA ASP A 57 -3.99 6.06 -16.66
C ASP A 57 -4.05 7.22 -15.66
N ASP A 58 -5.15 7.97 -15.69
CA ASP A 58 -5.46 9.08 -14.78
C ASP A 58 -6.34 8.62 -13.60
N SER A 59 -6.65 7.31 -13.50
CA SER A 59 -7.69 6.79 -12.60
C SER A 59 -7.25 6.52 -11.18
N SER A 60 -5.96 6.37 -10.91
CA SER A 60 -5.41 5.92 -9.60
C SER A 60 -5.88 4.52 -9.14
N TYR A 61 -6.58 3.74 -9.98
CA TYR A 61 -7.28 2.50 -9.60
C TYR A 61 -6.84 1.25 -10.36
N ASN A 62 -5.68 1.17 -10.92
CA ASN A 62 -5.18 -0.02 -11.65
C ASN A 62 -6.25 -0.71 -12.52
N LEU A 63 -6.93 0.06 -13.36
CA LEU A 63 -7.99 -0.41 -14.25
C LEU A 63 -7.44 -0.97 -15.57
N LEU A 64 -6.16 -0.78 -15.82
CA LEU A 64 -5.45 -1.22 -17.00
C LEU A 64 -5.63 -2.72 -17.27
N ASP A 65 -5.54 -3.57 -16.25
CA ASP A 65 -5.72 -5.02 -16.40
C ASP A 65 -7.10 -5.39 -16.95
N GLY A 66 -8.15 -4.69 -16.52
CA GLY A 66 -9.50 -4.86 -17.04
C GLY A 66 -9.62 -4.48 -18.51
N LEU A 67 -9.09 -3.32 -18.89
CA LEU A 67 -9.06 -2.83 -20.26
C LEU A 67 -8.29 -3.79 -21.18
N LEU A 68 -7.10 -4.22 -20.78
CA LEU A 68 -6.25 -5.10 -21.56
C LEU A 68 -6.82 -6.52 -21.70
N LYS A 69 -7.58 -7.01 -20.72
CA LYS A 69 -8.31 -8.29 -20.88
C LYS A 69 -9.36 -8.24 -21.98
N VAL A 70 -10.06 -7.12 -22.13
CA VAL A 70 -11.03 -6.94 -23.22
C VAL A 70 -10.30 -6.80 -24.57
N ALA A 71 -9.26 -5.96 -24.62
CA ALA A 71 -8.43 -5.79 -25.80
C ALA A 71 -7.78 -7.12 -26.24
N GLY A 72 -7.25 -7.90 -25.31
CA GLY A 72 -6.61 -9.19 -25.57
C GLY A 72 -7.52 -10.21 -26.24
N LYS A 73 -8.80 -10.27 -25.82
CA LYS A 73 -9.79 -11.13 -26.49
C LYS A 73 -9.96 -10.77 -27.96
N ILE A 74 -9.99 -9.46 -28.27
CA ILE A 74 -10.09 -8.96 -29.66
C ILE A 74 -8.80 -9.29 -30.41
N PHE A 75 -7.65 -9.01 -29.87
CA PHE A 75 -6.36 -9.24 -30.51
C PHE A 75 -6.15 -10.73 -30.84
N TYR A 76 -6.49 -11.61 -29.90
CA TYR A 76 -6.43 -13.04 -30.09
C TYR A 76 -7.42 -13.52 -31.18
N LYS A 77 -8.68 -13.06 -31.11
CA LYS A 77 -9.70 -13.39 -32.10
C LYS A 77 -9.29 -13.03 -33.52
N TYR A 78 -8.60 -11.91 -33.70
CA TYR A 78 -8.13 -11.43 -35.01
C TYR A 78 -6.72 -11.88 -35.37
N ASN A 79 -6.13 -12.83 -34.65
CA ASN A 79 -4.78 -13.34 -34.87
C ASN A 79 -3.73 -12.21 -34.90
N ILE A 80 -3.85 -11.22 -34.01
CA ILE A 80 -2.87 -10.17 -33.82
C ILE A 80 -1.78 -10.67 -32.83
N ILE A 81 -2.20 -11.48 -31.87
CA ILE A 81 -1.35 -12.08 -30.82
C ILE A 81 -1.61 -13.60 -30.74
N PRO A 82 -0.65 -14.39 -30.26
CA PRO A 82 -0.77 -15.85 -30.18
C PRO A 82 -1.70 -16.32 -29.04
N ASN A 83 -1.89 -15.51 -28.01
CA ASN A 83 -2.80 -15.74 -26.89
C ASN A 83 -3.17 -14.41 -26.22
N ASP A 84 -4.25 -14.39 -25.42
CA ASP A 84 -4.76 -13.19 -24.73
C ASP A 84 -4.15 -12.95 -23.35
N ARG A 85 -3.06 -13.63 -23.01
CA ARG A 85 -2.35 -13.45 -21.73
C ARG A 85 -1.57 -12.14 -21.69
N ILE A 86 -1.49 -11.56 -20.50
CA ILE A 86 -0.87 -10.27 -20.24
C ILE A 86 0.33 -10.46 -19.33
N CYS A 87 1.49 -10.03 -19.78
CA CYS A 87 2.71 -10.00 -19.02
C CYS A 87 3.05 -8.56 -18.62
N TYR A 88 3.25 -8.32 -17.34
CA TYR A 88 3.82 -7.07 -16.82
C TYR A 88 5.33 -7.24 -16.69
N LEU A 89 6.09 -6.52 -17.49
CA LEU A 89 7.54 -6.68 -17.57
C LEU A 89 8.24 -6.36 -16.23
N ASP A 90 7.70 -5.43 -15.45
CA ASP A 90 8.18 -5.10 -14.11
C ASP A 90 8.13 -6.27 -13.11
N LYS A 91 7.25 -7.25 -13.33
CA LYS A 91 7.15 -8.46 -12.50
C LYS A 91 8.19 -9.53 -12.84
N LEU A 92 8.81 -9.46 -14.01
CA LEU A 92 9.85 -10.39 -14.45
C LEU A 92 11.26 -9.95 -14.06
N VAL A 93 11.44 -8.66 -13.77
CA VAL A 93 12.74 -8.08 -13.43
C VAL A 93 12.95 -8.13 -11.92
N ASN A 94 13.69 -9.14 -11.46
CA ASN A 94 13.93 -9.34 -10.02
C ASN A 94 15.16 -8.57 -9.51
N ASN A 95 16.10 -8.21 -10.38
CA ASN A 95 17.35 -7.53 -10.02
C ASN A 95 17.56 -6.26 -10.84
N ARG A 96 18.09 -5.20 -10.21
CA ARG A 96 18.41 -3.92 -10.87
C ARG A 96 19.46 -4.01 -11.99
N LYS A 97 20.16 -5.14 -12.10
CA LYS A 97 21.21 -5.37 -13.12
C LYS A 97 20.68 -6.10 -14.35
N ASP A 98 19.49 -6.69 -14.28
CA ASP A 98 18.90 -7.40 -15.41
C ASP A 98 18.35 -6.36 -16.41
N SER A 99 18.68 -6.53 -17.67
CA SER A 99 18.02 -5.77 -18.73
C SER A 99 16.57 -6.22 -18.83
N PRO A 100 15.58 -5.31 -18.66
CA PRO A 100 14.17 -5.69 -18.78
C PRO A 100 13.87 -6.26 -20.18
N PHE A 101 14.58 -5.82 -21.19
CA PHE A 101 14.36 -6.23 -22.58
C PHE A 101 14.81 -7.66 -22.88
N GLU A 102 15.85 -8.17 -22.20
CA GLU A 102 16.27 -9.57 -22.33
C GLU A 102 15.22 -10.55 -21.81
N LYS A 103 14.38 -10.11 -20.87
CA LYS A 103 13.30 -10.94 -20.34
C LYS A 103 12.16 -11.14 -21.31
N ILE A 104 11.99 -10.26 -22.31
CA ILE A 104 10.94 -10.38 -23.33
C ILE A 104 11.12 -11.64 -24.16
N ALA A 105 12.36 -12.08 -24.38
CA ALA A 105 12.66 -13.28 -25.17
C ALA A 105 12.04 -14.57 -24.60
N VAL A 106 11.83 -14.63 -23.28
CA VAL A 106 11.26 -15.81 -22.58
C VAL A 106 9.76 -15.69 -22.32
N VAL A 107 9.12 -14.59 -22.75
CA VAL A 107 7.70 -14.34 -22.53
C VAL A 107 6.88 -14.95 -23.64
N GLU A 108 6.01 -15.89 -23.32
CA GLU A 108 5.05 -16.48 -24.26
C GLU A 108 3.75 -15.68 -24.40
N ASP A 109 3.52 -14.70 -23.51
CA ASP A 109 2.29 -13.92 -23.45
C ASP A 109 2.16 -12.98 -24.65
N GLY A 110 0.92 -12.78 -25.12
CA GLY A 110 0.65 -11.99 -26.33
C GLY A 110 0.70 -10.48 -26.09
N ILE A 111 0.40 -10.02 -24.86
CA ILE A 111 0.44 -8.59 -24.48
C ILE A 111 1.55 -8.38 -23.47
N ILE A 112 2.45 -7.45 -23.77
CA ILE A 112 3.55 -7.07 -22.89
C ILE A 112 3.36 -5.64 -22.41
N VAL A 113 3.15 -5.46 -21.11
CA VAL A 113 3.00 -4.14 -20.49
C VAL A 113 4.37 -3.66 -20.00
N ILE A 114 4.75 -2.49 -20.49
CA ILE A 114 5.97 -1.79 -20.12
C ILE A 114 5.57 -0.55 -19.33
N ASN A 115 5.90 -0.55 -18.04
CA ASN A 115 5.70 0.60 -17.17
C ASN A 115 7.08 1.26 -16.96
N ASP A 116 7.25 2.46 -17.47
CA ASP A 116 8.50 3.22 -17.42
C ASP A 116 8.97 3.51 -15.99
N ARG A 117 8.04 3.89 -15.12
CA ARG A 117 8.35 4.21 -13.72
C ARG A 117 8.81 3.00 -12.92
N LYS A 118 8.11 1.88 -13.07
CA LYS A 118 8.47 0.65 -12.34
C LYS A 118 9.78 0.07 -12.82
N LEU A 119 10.02 0.10 -14.12
CA LEU A 119 11.23 -0.40 -14.75
C LEU A 119 12.36 0.62 -14.77
N ARG A 120 12.06 1.90 -14.48
CA ARG A 120 13.04 3.02 -14.58
C ARG A 120 13.68 3.12 -15.96
N ILE A 121 12.90 2.88 -16.99
CA ILE A 121 13.33 3.01 -18.36
C ILE A 121 13.13 4.48 -18.76
N ASN A 122 14.19 5.10 -19.25
CA ASN A 122 14.05 6.33 -20.03
C ASN A 122 13.79 5.91 -21.47
N TYR A 123 12.58 6.14 -21.98
CA TYR A 123 12.23 5.75 -23.34
C TYR A 123 13.13 6.43 -24.38
N ILE A 124 13.47 7.71 -24.17
CA ILE A 124 14.33 8.47 -25.10
C ILE A 124 15.69 7.80 -25.26
N ASP A 125 16.35 7.45 -24.15
CA ASP A 125 17.68 6.83 -24.17
C ASP A 125 17.66 5.38 -24.68
N ASN A 126 16.47 4.74 -24.72
CA ASN A 126 16.32 3.34 -25.07
C ASN A 126 15.47 3.11 -26.34
N LEU A 127 15.12 4.16 -27.06
CA LEU A 127 14.19 4.10 -28.20
C LEU A 127 14.63 3.06 -29.25
N GLU A 128 15.88 3.09 -29.66
CA GLU A 128 16.43 2.14 -30.64
C GLU A 128 16.38 0.68 -30.15
N ALA A 129 16.64 0.44 -28.89
CA ALA A 129 16.58 -0.89 -28.29
C ALA A 129 15.14 -1.42 -28.25
N ILE A 130 14.19 -0.56 -27.87
CA ILE A 130 12.77 -0.87 -27.84
C ILE A 130 12.27 -1.18 -29.26
N GLU A 131 12.59 -0.32 -30.22
CA GLU A 131 12.18 -0.49 -31.61
C GLU A 131 12.72 -1.80 -32.23
N ARG A 132 13.99 -2.14 -31.94
CA ARG A 132 14.60 -3.41 -32.37
C ARG A 132 13.85 -4.61 -31.80
N ILE A 133 13.50 -4.58 -30.52
CA ILE A 133 12.78 -5.65 -29.84
C ILE A 133 11.37 -5.80 -30.42
N MET A 134 10.67 -4.71 -30.66
CA MET A 134 9.34 -4.72 -31.26
C MET A 134 9.33 -5.28 -32.68
N LYS A 135 10.41 -5.06 -33.44
CA LYS A 135 10.60 -5.67 -34.77
C LYS A 135 10.85 -7.18 -34.69
N ILE A 136 11.58 -7.64 -33.66
CA ILE A 136 11.89 -9.06 -33.44
C ILE A 136 10.61 -9.82 -32.98
N TYR A 137 9.85 -9.23 -32.07
CA TYR A 137 8.66 -9.85 -31.46
C TYR A 137 7.36 -9.21 -32.01
N ASN A 138 7.23 -9.23 -33.32
CA ASN A 138 6.10 -8.61 -34.04
C ASN A 138 4.77 -9.37 -33.91
N ASP A 139 4.78 -10.53 -33.28
CA ASP A 139 3.62 -11.34 -32.87
C ASP A 139 3.05 -10.93 -31.51
N LYS A 140 3.61 -9.91 -30.90
CA LYS A 140 3.18 -9.38 -29.59
C LYS A 140 2.66 -7.94 -29.70
N VAL A 141 1.79 -7.56 -28.79
CA VAL A 141 1.33 -6.18 -28.62
C VAL A 141 2.03 -5.58 -27.41
N PHE A 142 2.79 -4.53 -27.62
CA PHE A 142 3.45 -3.77 -26.56
C PHE A 142 2.52 -2.66 -26.10
N VAL A 143 2.35 -2.58 -24.77
CA VAL A 143 1.54 -1.57 -24.10
C VAL A 143 2.44 -0.73 -23.23
N PHE A 144 2.58 0.54 -23.57
CA PHE A 144 3.34 1.53 -22.80
C PHE A 144 2.38 2.22 -21.84
N GLU A 145 2.50 1.90 -20.56
CA GLU A 145 1.74 2.54 -19.50
C GLU A 145 2.43 3.82 -19.09
N ASP A 146 1.82 4.96 -19.43
CA ASP A 146 2.30 6.28 -19.04
C ASP A 146 1.33 6.92 -18.04
N THR A 147 1.87 7.25 -16.88
CA THR A 147 1.12 7.88 -15.79
C THR A 147 1.46 9.37 -15.63
N ASN A 148 2.41 9.92 -16.41
CA ASN A 148 2.83 11.33 -16.33
C ASN A 148 3.19 11.91 -17.70
N TRP A 149 2.19 12.14 -18.51
CA TRP A 149 2.38 12.91 -19.73
C TRP A 149 2.68 14.38 -19.39
N CYS A 150 3.93 14.80 -19.59
CA CYS A 150 4.19 16.20 -19.90
C CYS A 150 3.71 16.42 -21.33
N GLU A 151 2.66 17.20 -21.51
CA GLU A 151 2.15 17.56 -22.83
C GLU A 151 3.30 18.12 -23.68
N GLY A 152 3.65 17.46 -24.76
CA GLY A 152 4.38 18.04 -25.87
C GLY A 152 5.61 17.29 -26.42
N GLU A 153 6.55 16.82 -25.62
CA GLU A 153 7.81 16.28 -26.16
C GLU A 153 7.83 14.74 -26.24
N THR A 154 7.32 14.05 -25.23
CA THR A 154 7.28 12.57 -25.18
C THR A 154 6.25 11.97 -26.14
N ASP A 155 5.19 12.70 -26.50
CA ASP A 155 4.12 12.21 -27.38
C ASP A 155 4.61 11.97 -28.83
N ALA A 156 5.52 12.81 -29.30
CA ALA A 156 6.08 12.65 -30.64
C ALA A 156 7.00 11.42 -30.70
N GLU A 157 7.79 11.16 -29.66
CA GLU A 157 8.78 10.10 -29.65
C GLU A 157 8.14 8.71 -29.44
N LEU A 158 7.20 8.58 -28.50
CA LEU A 158 6.42 7.36 -28.31
C LEU A 158 5.46 7.10 -29.48
N GLY A 159 5.04 8.13 -30.20
CA GLY A 159 4.20 8.03 -31.39
C GLY A 159 4.78 7.16 -32.51
N PHE A 160 6.12 7.01 -32.58
CA PHE A 160 6.78 6.08 -33.49
C PHE A 160 6.69 4.61 -33.00
N LEU A 161 6.58 4.39 -31.69
CA LEU A 161 6.54 3.05 -31.10
C LEU A 161 5.12 2.44 -31.09
N ALA A 162 4.10 3.28 -30.99
CA ALA A 162 2.72 2.82 -30.87
C ALA A 162 1.76 3.64 -31.73
N SER A 163 0.96 2.93 -32.52
CA SER A 163 -0.04 3.55 -33.42
C SER A 163 -1.36 3.89 -32.73
N TRP A 164 -1.58 3.40 -31.53
CA TRP A 164 -2.85 3.50 -30.83
C TRP A 164 -2.69 4.14 -29.45
N ARG A 165 -3.71 4.92 -29.06
CA ARG A 165 -3.77 5.56 -27.74
C ARG A 165 -5.06 5.19 -27.06
N MET A 166 -4.95 4.82 -25.78
CA MET A 166 -6.06 4.58 -24.89
C MET A 166 -5.93 5.43 -23.63
N THR A 167 -7.05 5.80 -23.05
CA THR A 167 -7.06 6.61 -21.83
C THR A 167 -7.94 5.94 -20.79
N ILE A 168 -7.48 5.91 -19.55
CA ILE A 168 -8.25 5.53 -18.37
C ILE A 168 -8.49 6.82 -17.59
N GLU A 169 -9.72 7.31 -17.61
CA GLU A 169 -10.07 8.58 -16.99
C GLU A 169 -10.32 8.47 -15.50
N LYS A 170 -10.27 9.60 -14.81
CA LYS A 170 -10.73 9.70 -13.42
C LYS A 170 -12.18 9.27 -13.32
N ILE A 171 -12.46 8.41 -12.34
CA ILE A 171 -13.80 7.86 -12.15
C ILE A 171 -14.76 8.93 -11.68
N SER A 172 -15.69 9.32 -12.52
CA SER A 172 -16.76 10.27 -12.21
C SER A 172 -17.87 9.62 -11.37
N LEU A 173 -18.76 10.44 -10.79
CA LEU A 173 -19.97 9.94 -10.13
C LEU A 173 -20.87 9.16 -11.10
N GLU A 174 -20.92 9.57 -12.35
CA GLU A 174 -21.73 8.90 -13.39
C GLU A 174 -21.17 7.53 -13.74
N ASP A 175 -19.84 7.39 -13.82
CA ASP A 175 -19.19 6.09 -14.01
C ASP A 175 -19.49 5.12 -12.88
N LYS A 176 -19.46 5.61 -11.64
CA LYS A 176 -19.80 4.81 -10.46
C LYS A 176 -21.27 4.35 -10.48
N ILE A 177 -22.17 5.23 -10.86
CA ILE A 177 -23.59 4.91 -11.02
C ILE A 177 -23.78 3.87 -12.12
N MET A 178 -23.12 4.04 -13.27
CA MET A 178 -23.18 3.12 -14.40
C MET A 178 -22.62 1.75 -14.02
N TYR A 179 -21.48 1.70 -13.34
CA TYR A 179 -20.92 0.47 -12.81
C TYR A 179 -21.91 -0.29 -11.90
N CYS A 180 -22.53 0.38 -10.94
CA CYS A 180 -23.51 -0.24 -10.06
C CYS A 180 -24.70 -0.81 -10.83
N ARG A 181 -25.22 -0.05 -11.79
CA ARG A 181 -26.34 -0.48 -12.64
C ARG A 181 -25.98 -1.73 -13.44
N ASN A 182 -24.89 -1.67 -14.19
CA ASN A 182 -24.47 -2.78 -15.04
C ASN A 182 -24.27 -4.07 -14.25
N ILE A 183 -23.69 -3.98 -13.07
CA ILE A 183 -23.48 -5.14 -12.20
C ILE A 183 -24.81 -5.67 -11.63
N PHE A 184 -25.73 -4.80 -11.22
CA PHE A 184 -27.04 -5.24 -10.72
C PHE A 184 -27.90 -5.85 -11.84
N ASP A 185 -27.95 -5.22 -13.01
CA ASP A 185 -28.68 -5.72 -14.19
C ASP A 185 -28.15 -7.08 -14.63
N LYS A 186 -26.83 -7.25 -14.70
CA LYS A 186 -26.17 -8.54 -15.01
C LYS A 186 -26.54 -9.66 -14.02
N ASN A 187 -26.86 -9.30 -12.78
CA ASN A 187 -27.27 -10.24 -11.75
C ASN A 187 -28.80 -10.32 -11.57
N ASN A 188 -29.57 -9.74 -12.49
CA ASN A 188 -31.06 -9.70 -12.47
C ASN A 188 -31.63 -9.08 -11.17
N LEU A 189 -30.94 -8.09 -10.61
CA LEU A 189 -31.37 -7.40 -9.39
C LEU A 189 -32.06 -6.09 -9.75
N LYS A 190 -33.31 -5.92 -9.30
CA LYS A 190 -34.05 -4.66 -9.44
C LYS A 190 -33.57 -3.63 -8.41
N TYR A 191 -33.60 -2.34 -8.75
CA TYR A 191 -33.17 -1.23 -7.89
C TYR A 191 -33.89 0.07 -8.24
N LYS A 192 -33.87 1.05 -7.34
CA LYS A 192 -34.34 2.41 -7.64
C LYS A 192 -33.16 3.30 -8.03
N ARG A 193 -33.30 4.08 -9.10
CA ARG A 193 -32.25 4.96 -9.63
C ARG A 193 -31.72 5.96 -8.61
N GLN A 194 -32.59 6.52 -7.76
CA GLN A 194 -32.19 7.48 -6.75
C GLN A 194 -31.33 6.84 -5.65
N ASP A 195 -31.65 5.60 -5.27
CA ASP A 195 -30.92 4.88 -4.22
C ASP A 195 -29.49 4.56 -4.66
N ILE A 196 -29.31 4.22 -5.96
CA ILE A 196 -27.96 4.00 -6.52
C ILE A 196 -27.15 5.29 -6.53
N LYS A 197 -27.76 6.44 -6.88
CA LYS A 197 -27.06 7.73 -6.92
C LYS A 197 -26.49 8.09 -5.53
N GLU A 198 -27.31 7.92 -4.48
CA GLU A 198 -26.87 8.17 -3.10
C GLU A 198 -25.77 7.19 -2.65
N PHE A 199 -25.87 5.94 -3.08
CA PHE A 199 -24.88 4.90 -2.80
C PHE A 199 -23.55 5.13 -3.54
N SER A 200 -23.62 5.63 -4.77
CA SER A 200 -22.46 5.88 -5.61
C SER A 200 -21.64 7.12 -5.21
N ASP A 201 -22.16 7.93 -4.27
CA ASP A 201 -21.43 9.05 -3.68
C ASP A 201 -20.45 8.56 -2.59
N GLN A 202 -19.57 7.66 -2.98
CA GLN A 202 -18.55 7.04 -2.14
C GLN A 202 -17.29 6.77 -2.98
N PRO A 203 -16.11 6.52 -2.35
CA PRO A 203 -14.93 6.07 -3.07
C PRO A 203 -15.19 4.80 -3.88
N PHE A 204 -14.66 4.72 -5.09
CA PHE A 204 -14.97 3.61 -6.01
C PHE A 204 -14.58 2.24 -5.47
N TRP A 205 -13.45 2.11 -4.79
CA TRP A 205 -13.02 0.87 -4.16
C TRP A 205 -14.05 0.33 -3.14
N LYS A 206 -14.69 1.25 -2.42
CA LYS A 206 -15.73 0.90 -1.45
C LYS A 206 -16.99 0.42 -2.15
N ILE A 207 -17.42 1.13 -3.19
CA ILE A 207 -18.55 0.73 -4.03
C ILE A 207 -18.32 -0.68 -4.61
N LYS A 208 -17.14 -0.94 -5.16
CA LYS A 208 -16.78 -2.24 -5.73
C LYS A 208 -16.94 -3.38 -4.71
N ASN A 209 -16.42 -3.20 -3.51
CA ASN A 209 -16.51 -4.19 -2.44
C ASN A 209 -17.96 -4.39 -1.93
N GLU A 210 -18.68 -3.30 -1.75
CA GLU A 210 -20.06 -3.34 -1.22
C GLU A 210 -21.05 -3.90 -2.22
N VAL A 211 -20.93 -3.57 -3.50
CA VAL A 211 -21.72 -4.16 -4.59
C VAL A 211 -21.53 -5.67 -4.63
N MET A 212 -20.30 -6.16 -4.54
CA MET A 212 -20.05 -7.61 -4.50
C MET A 212 -20.70 -8.28 -3.29
N GLN A 213 -20.59 -7.67 -2.11
CA GLN A 213 -21.24 -8.19 -0.89
C GLN A 213 -22.76 -8.16 -1.00
N LEU A 214 -23.34 -7.13 -1.62
CA LEU A 214 -24.78 -7.04 -1.86
C LEU A 214 -25.27 -8.14 -2.80
N ILE A 215 -24.54 -8.42 -3.87
CA ILE A 215 -24.88 -9.51 -4.80
C ILE A 215 -24.87 -10.86 -4.07
N VAL A 216 -23.82 -11.14 -3.28
CA VAL A 216 -23.72 -12.38 -2.50
C VAL A 216 -24.90 -12.46 -1.50
N GLU A 217 -25.23 -11.37 -0.82
CA GLU A 217 -26.35 -11.31 0.11
C GLU A 217 -27.70 -11.52 -0.60
N CYS A 218 -27.92 -10.87 -1.73
CA CYS A 218 -29.14 -11.03 -2.53
C CYS A 218 -29.31 -12.46 -3.04
N LYS A 219 -28.24 -13.04 -3.59
CA LYS A 219 -28.28 -14.43 -4.09
C LYS A 219 -28.46 -15.45 -2.99
N SER A 220 -27.81 -15.27 -1.84
CA SER A 220 -27.93 -16.21 -0.70
C SER A 220 -29.30 -16.21 -0.04
N LYS A 221 -30.07 -15.13 -0.21
CA LYS A 221 -31.40 -14.94 0.40
C LYS A 221 -32.54 -14.92 -0.61
N ASP A 222 -32.27 -15.21 -1.88
CA ASP A 222 -33.19 -15.10 -3.03
C ASP A 222 -33.90 -13.72 -3.12
N ILE A 223 -33.15 -12.65 -2.82
CA ILE A 223 -33.66 -11.28 -2.89
C ILE A 223 -33.48 -10.78 -4.33
N LYS A 224 -34.58 -10.42 -4.97
CA LYS A 224 -34.60 -9.92 -6.37
C LYS A 224 -34.54 -8.39 -6.49
N MET A 225 -34.63 -7.67 -5.37
CA MET A 225 -34.62 -6.20 -5.36
C MET A 225 -33.67 -5.67 -4.29
N VAL A 226 -32.72 -4.84 -4.69
CA VAL A 226 -31.83 -4.11 -3.79
C VAL A 226 -32.61 -2.95 -3.20
N SER A 227 -32.84 -2.97 -1.88
CA SER A 227 -33.58 -1.91 -1.19
C SER A 227 -32.65 -0.79 -0.72
N ASN A 228 -33.22 0.42 -0.54
CA ASN A 228 -32.50 1.56 0.01
C ASN A 228 -31.87 1.26 1.38
N ASP A 229 -32.55 0.46 2.21
CA ASP A 229 -32.04 0.07 3.52
C ASP A 229 -30.78 -0.83 3.42
N MET A 230 -30.71 -1.68 2.39
CA MET A 230 -29.52 -2.48 2.13
C MET A 230 -28.34 -1.60 1.68
N LEU A 231 -28.60 -0.63 0.81
CA LEU A 231 -27.61 0.33 0.33
C LEU A 231 -27.15 1.27 1.45
N LYS A 232 -28.07 1.84 2.23
CA LYS A 232 -27.77 2.72 3.38
C LYS A 232 -27.02 1.98 4.49
N LYS A 233 -27.37 0.73 4.75
CA LYS A 233 -26.69 -0.10 5.74
C LYS A 233 -25.21 -0.35 5.40
N LYS A 234 -24.90 -0.39 4.12
CA LYS A 234 -23.54 -0.53 3.61
C LYS A 234 -22.82 0.83 3.54
N SER A 235 -23.52 1.90 3.16
CA SER A 235 -22.95 3.25 3.05
C SER A 235 -22.67 3.95 4.39
N GLY A 236 -22.99 3.33 5.52
CA GLY A 236 -22.80 3.93 6.85
C GLY A 236 -23.77 5.08 7.20
N LYS A 237 -24.75 5.39 6.34
CA LYS A 237 -25.76 6.44 6.56
C LYS A 237 -27.03 5.88 7.26
N THR A 238 -26.90 5.13 8.34
CA THR A 238 -28.05 4.67 9.12
C THR A 238 -28.25 5.51 10.35
N ASN A 239 -29.42 6.18 10.42
CA ASN A 239 -29.97 6.69 11.67
C ASN A 239 -30.15 5.54 12.67
N SER A 240 -29.64 5.75 13.87
CA SER A 240 -29.78 4.87 15.01
C SER A 240 -31.27 4.60 15.33
N ASN A 241 -31.73 3.43 15.03
CA ASN A 241 -32.74 2.65 15.77
C ASN A 241 -33.18 1.49 14.89
N ILE A 242 -32.72 0.30 15.20
CA ILE A 242 -33.48 -0.96 15.15
C ILE A 242 -32.52 -2.10 15.58
N SER A 243 -33.02 -2.76 16.59
CA SER A 243 -32.65 -4.00 17.26
C SER A 243 -31.97 -5.09 16.42
N LYS A 244 -30.94 -5.64 17.03
CA LYS A 244 -30.46 -7.04 17.02
C LYS A 244 -30.88 -7.90 15.83
N ARG A 245 -29.98 -8.03 14.82
CA ARG A 245 -29.90 -9.22 13.97
C ARG A 245 -28.47 -9.73 13.88
N LYS A 246 -28.32 -11.06 13.99
CA LYS A 246 -27.08 -11.82 14.05
C LYS A 246 -26.12 -11.45 12.93
N LYS A 247 -24.97 -10.89 13.28
CA LYS A 247 -23.79 -10.74 12.41
C LYS A 247 -23.35 -12.14 11.95
N PHE A 248 -23.23 -12.34 10.62
CA PHE A 248 -22.32 -13.37 10.13
C PHE A 248 -20.91 -12.98 10.60
N ARG A 249 -20.37 -13.78 11.50
CA ARG A 249 -19.00 -13.65 12.00
C ARG A 249 -18.02 -13.85 10.84
N LYS A 250 -17.32 -12.77 10.39
CA LYS A 250 -15.87 -12.92 10.27
C LYS A 250 -15.44 -13.46 11.62
N GLU A 251 -14.65 -14.52 11.65
CA GLU A 251 -14.05 -14.97 12.91
C GLU A 251 -13.50 -13.73 13.58
N LYS A 252 -14.05 -13.42 14.76
CA LYS A 252 -13.55 -12.30 15.56
C LYS A 252 -12.06 -12.58 15.73
N PRO A 253 -11.18 -11.61 15.49
CA PRO A 253 -9.82 -11.75 15.97
C PRO A 253 -9.94 -12.19 17.42
N LYS A 254 -9.19 -13.19 17.83
CA LYS A 254 -9.27 -13.80 19.18
C LYS A 254 -9.09 -12.78 20.31
N THR A 255 -8.73 -11.54 19.97
CA THR A 255 -8.51 -10.41 20.90
C THR A 255 -9.00 -9.12 20.25
N THR A 256 -9.65 -8.22 21.01
CA THR A 256 -10.00 -6.87 20.56
C THR A 256 -8.75 -5.99 20.47
N ALA A 257 -8.77 -4.91 19.67
CA ALA A 257 -7.66 -3.98 19.59
C ALA A 257 -7.34 -3.34 20.96
N LYS A 258 -8.36 -3.13 21.80
CA LYS A 258 -8.17 -2.70 23.17
C LYS A 258 -7.39 -3.72 24.01
N GLU A 259 -7.72 -5.00 23.91
CA GLU A 259 -6.96 -6.06 24.60
C GLU A 259 -5.53 -6.18 24.06
N GLU A 260 -5.30 -5.89 22.76
CA GLU A 260 -3.96 -5.84 22.18
C GLU A 260 -3.15 -4.67 22.77
N LEU A 261 -3.78 -3.49 22.94
CA LEU A 261 -3.17 -2.33 23.57
C LEU A 261 -2.79 -2.65 25.03
N ASP A 262 -3.71 -3.27 25.78
CA ASP A 262 -3.50 -3.62 27.20
C ASP A 262 -2.37 -4.66 27.36
N LYS A 263 -2.18 -5.56 26.40
CA LYS A 263 -1.11 -6.56 26.39
C LYS A 263 0.29 -6.00 26.10
N LEU A 264 0.40 -4.77 25.58
CA LEU A 264 1.70 -4.15 25.39
C LEU A 264 2.36 -3.96 26.77
N ILE A 265 3.62 -4.37 26.87
CA ILE A 265 4.38 -4.29 28.11
C ILE A 265 4.70 -2.83 28.39
N GLY A 266 4.49 -2.40 29.64
CA GLY A 266 4.68 -1.02 30.04
C GLY A 266 3.73 -0.06 29.33
N LEU A 267 4.25 1.13 28.98
CA LEU A 267 3.56 2.16 28.19
C LEU A 267 2.24 2.65 28.81
N ASN A 268 2.09 2.61 30.14
CA ASN A 268 0.83 2.93 30.82
C ASN A 268 0.36 4.36 30.49
N GLY A 269 1.23 5.35 30.51
CA GLY A 269 0.89 6.73 30.13
C GLY A 269 0.39 6.82 28.69
N ILE A 270 1.00 6.08 27.75
CA ILE A 270 0.60 6.04 26.35
C ILE A 270 -0.77 5.37 26.17
N LYS A 271 -1.03 4.28 26.90
CA LYS A 271 -2.34 3.60 26.88
C LYS A 271 -3.46 4.54 27.33
N GLU A 272 -3.22 5.31 28.40
CA GLU A 272 -4.16 6.32 28.88
C GLU A 272 -4.36 7.44 27.87
N GLU A 273 -3.29 7.89 27.20
CA GLU A 273 -3.34 8.95 26.21
C GLU A 273 -4.10 8.50 24.95
N VAL A 274 -3.83 7.30 24.45
CA VAL A 274 -4.59 6.69 23.36
C VAL A 274 -6.09 6.59 23.71
N GLN A 275 -6.42 6.21 24.94
CA GLN A 275 -7.83 6.15 25.38
C GLN A 275 -8.48 7.54 25.43
N LYS A 276 -7.74 8.59 25.87
CA LYS A 276 -8.21 9.98 25.85
C LYS A 276 -8.47 10.45 24.43
N ILE A 277 -7.56 10.16 23.50
CA ILE A 277 -7.71 10.48 22.06
C ILE A 277 -8.96 9.81 21.50
N LEU A 278 -9.15 8.51 21.75
CA LEU A 278 -10.35 7.79 21.30
C LEU A 278 -11.65 8.41 21.81
N ASN A 279 -11.68 8.75 23.10
CA ASN A 279 -12.86 9.38 23.71
C ASN A 279 -13.14 10.76 23.09
N TYR A 280 -12.07 11.56 22.89
CA TYR A 280 -12.18 12.88 22.24
C TYR A 280 -12.74 12.78 20.82
N VAL A 281 -12.20 11.85 20.02
CA VAL A 281 -12.64 11.64 18.64
C VAL A 281 -14.08 11.15 18.57
N LYS A 282 -14.48 10.19 19.41
CA LYS A 282 -15.85 9.70 19.49
C LYS A 282 -16.86 10.81 19.81
N LEU A 283 -16.54 11.63 20.81
CA LEU A 283 -17.40 12.73 21.24
C LEU A 283 -17.59 13.80 20.13
N ASN A 284 -16.51 14.13 19.41
CA ASN A 284 -16.58 15.08 18.31
C ASN A 284 -17.36 14.49 17.11
N LYS A 285 -17.17 13.22 16.82
CA LYS A 285 -17.94 12.51 15.78
C LYS A 285 -19.43 12.50 16.06
N GLU A 286 -19.85 12.29 17.31
CA GLU A 286 -21.25 12.39 17.73
C GLU A 286 -21.82 13.81 17.53
N ARG A 287 -20.99 14.85 17.65
CA ARG A 287 -21.33 16.25 17.40
C ARG A 287 -21.31 16.63 15.90
N GLY A 288 -21.03 15.67 15.01
CA GLY A 288 -20.92 15.90 13.56
C GLY A 288 -19.66 16.65 13.13
N LYS A 289 -18.64 16.73 13.98
CA LYS A 289 -17.35 17.35 13.67
C LYS A 289 -16.25 16.33 13.80
N MET A 290 -15.52 16.05 12.72
CA MET A 290 -14.36 15.17 12.76
C MET A 290 -13.12 15.99 13.06
N PRO A 291 -12.36 15.70 14.14
CA PRO A 291 -11.09 16.36 14.38
C PRO A 291 -10.02 15.77 13.48
N THR A 292 -8.97 16.53 13.20
CA THR A 292 -7.77 16.02 12.55
C THR A 292 -7.14 14.90 13.40
N LEU A 293 -6.77 13.79 12.75
CA LEU A 293 -6.25 12.61 13.44
C LEU A 293 -4.73 12.45 13.33
N HIS A 294 -4.04 13.41 12.71
CA HIS A 294 -2.60 13.28 12.52
C HIS A 294 -1.83 13.40 13.82
N MET A 295 -0.79 12.56 13.95
CA MET A 295 -0.05 12.38 15.19
C MET A 295 1.46 12.48 14.97
N CYS A 296 2.18 12.86 16.02
CA CYS A 296 3.63 12.78 16.10
C CYS A 296 4.05 11.84 17.24
N PHE A 297 4.89 10.83 16.94
CA PHE A 297 5.42 9.86 17.89
C PHE A 297 6.90 10.09 18.10
N ASN A 298 7.26 10.57 19.28
CA ASN A 298 8.62 10.87 19.66
C ASN A 298 9.20 9.78 20.56
N GLY A 299 10.45 9.43 20.39
CA GLY A 299 11.15 8.52 21.32
C GLY A 299 12.24 7.69 20.65
N ASN A 300 13.03 7.04 21.49
CA ASN A 300 14.15 6.22 21.07
C ASN A 300 13.73 4.97 20.29
N PRO A 301 14.66 4.29 19.56
CA PRO A 301 14.36 3.06 18.85
C PRO A 301 13.88 1.96 19.80
N GLY A 302 12.94 1.14 19.32
CA GLY A 302 12.48 -0.03 20.07
C GLY A 302 11.56 0.27 21.26
N THR A 303 11.07 1.51 21.43
CA THR A 303 10.11 1.90 22.49
C THR A 303 8.66 1.53 22.17
N GLY A 304 8.38 0.93 21.00
CA GLY A 304 7.05 0.42 20.66
C GLY A 304 6.20 1.33 19.78
N LYS A 305 6.75 2.42 19.20
CA LYS A 305 6.04 3.37 18.34
C LYS A 305 5.21 2.68 17.25
N THR A 306 5.83 1.86 16.42
CA THR A 306 5.14 1.13 15.33
C THR A 306 4.06 0.16 15.86
N SER A 307 4.32 -0.48 17.02
CA SER A 307 3.35 -1.40 17.63
C SER A 307 2.09 -0.67 18.08
N VAL A 308 2.24 0.48 18.74
CA VAL A 308 1.12 1.32 19.16
C VAL A 308 0.38 1.89 17.96
N ALA A 309 1.09 2.38 16.92
CA ALA A 309 0.48 2.89 15.70
C ALA A 309 -0.42 1.84 15.02
N ARG A 310 0.04 0.57 14.93
CA ARG A 310 -0.78 -0.54 14.40
C ARG A 310 -2.03 -0.81 15.23
N VAL A 311 -1.92 -0.70 16.56
CA VAL A 311 -3.06 -0.89 17.45
C VAL A 311 -4.05 0.28 17.31
N ILE A 312 -3.56 1.52 17.18
CA ILE A 312 -4.41 2.69 16.90
C ILE A 312 -5.18 2.51 15.60
N GLY A 313 -4.52 2.05 14.53
CA GLY A 313 -5.20 1.74 13.27
C GLY A 313 -6.35 0.75 13.45
N LYS A 314 -6.12 -0.34 14.20
CA LYS A 314 -7.17 -1.32 14.52
C LYS A 314 -8.29 -0.74 15.38
N LEU A 315 -7.96 0.12 16.36
CA LEU A 315 -8.93 0.81 17.20
C LEU A 315 -9.81 1.74 16.36
N PHE A 316 -9.22 2.48 15.41
CA PHE A 316 -9.97 3.37 14.52
C PHE A 316 -10.89 2.58 13.58
N ASP A 317 -10.48 1.40 13.12
CA ASP A 317 -11.33 0.50 12.32
C ASP A 317 -12.45 -0.11 13.17
N GLU A 318 -12.17 -0.65 14.37
CA GLU A 318 -13.16 -1.23 15.27
C GLU A 318 -14.25 -0.22 15.70
N GLU A 319 -13.84 1.03 15.92
CA GLU A 319 -14.72 2.13 16.33
C GLU A 319 -15.31 2.91 15.14
N ASN A 320 -15.02 2.48 13.91
CA ASN A 320 -15.45 3.13 12.67
C ASN A 320 -15.09 4.63 12.64
N ILE A 321 -13.94 5.02 13.16
CA ILE A 321 -13.50 6.42 13.23
C ILE A 321 -13.13 6.91 11.83
N LEU A 322 -12.28 6.18 11.13
CA LEU A 322 -11.96 6.44 9.73
C LEU A 322 -12.95 5.71 8.80
N PRO A 323 -13.00 6.07 7.49
CA PRO A 323 -13.94 5.46 6.54
C PRO A 323 -13.87 3.93 6.46
N GLY A 324 -12.83 3.32 7.02
CA GLY A 324 -12.63 1.87 7.10
C GLY A 324 -12.10 1.24 5.80
N ASN A 325 -11.49 0.05 5.94
CA ASN A 325 -10.76 -0.71 4.92
C ASN A 325 -9.47 -0.06 4.43
N GLY A 326 -8.99 1.01 5.07
CA GLY A 326 -7.65 1.53 4.84
C GLY A 326 -6.62 0.57 5.42
N GLU A 327 -5.55 0.35 4.67
CA GLU A 327 -4.43 -0.46 5.12
C GLU A 327 -3.58 0.34 6.13
N PHE A 328 -2.89 -0.38 7.02
CA PHE A 328 -1.79 0.19 7.77
C PHE A 328 -0.55 0.21 6.87
N VAL A 329 -0.27 1.37 6.30
CA VAL A 329 0.89 1.58 5.42
C VAL A 329 2.06 2.06 6.26
N GLU A 330 3.17 1.33 6.26
CA GLU A 330 4.40 1.67 6.97
C GLU A 330 5.52 1.94 5.97
N ILE A 331 6.14 3.12 6.09
CA ILE A 331 7.25 3.56 5.24
C ILE A 331 8.29 4.31 6.06
N HIS A 332 9.51 4.47 5.52
CA HIS A 332 10.49 5.41 6.07
C HIS A 332 10.40 6.77 5.39
N GLY A 333 10.71 7.85 6.12
CA GLY A 333 10.66 9.21 5.58
C GLY A 333 11.45 9.36 4.27
N ARG A 334 12.67 8.83 4.20
CA ARG A 334 13.49 8.82 2.98
C ARG A 334 12.84 8.12 1.77
N ASP A 335 11.90 7.19 2.03
CA ASP A 335 11.22 6.47 0.97
C ASP A 335 10.12 7.31 0.30
N LEU A 336 9.75 8.46 0.87
CA LEU A 336 8.87 9.44 0.24
C LEU A 336 9.60 10.31 -0.79
N VAL A 337 10.91 10.43 -0.66
CA VAL A 337 11.71 11.25 -1.57
C VAL A 337 12.02 10.44 -2.84
N ALA A 338 11.77 11.04 -4.00
CA ALA A 338 12.14 10.46 -5.28
C ALA A 338 13.54 10.91 -5.72
N LYS A 339 14.11 10.24 -6.72
CA LYS A 339 15.44 10.57 -7.24
C LYS A 339 15.44 11.63 -8.33
N TYR A 340 14.27 11.99 -8.86
CA TYR A 340 14.11 12.88 -10.01
C TYR A 340 13.18 14.04 -9.68
N VAL A 341 13.43 15.18 -10.33
CA VAL A 341 12.61 16.40 -10.19
C VAL A 341 11.16 16.11 -10.57
N GLY A 342 10.20 16.59 -9.77
CA GLY A 342 8.76 16.44 -10.03
C GLY A 342 8.15 15.07 -9.65
N TRP A 343 8.97 14.10 -9.21
CA TRP A 343 8.47 12.76 -8.87
C TRP A 343 8.19 12.56 -7.38
N THR A 344 8.72 13.45 -6.57
CA THR A 344 8.55 13.38 -5.12
C THR A 344 7.10 13.66 -4.74
N ALA A 345 6.49 14.69 -5.32
CA ALA A 345 5.08 15.00 -5.07
C ALA A 345 4.15 13.83 -5.41
N GLN A 346 4.35 13.22 -6.59
CA GLN A 346 3.53 12.07 -6.99
C GLN A 346 3.73 10.85 -6.06
N LYS A 347 4.96 10.58 -5.65
CA LYS A 347 5.26 9.46 -4.76
C LYS A 347 4.62 9.64 -3.38
N VAL A 348 4.60 10.87 -2.87
CA VAL A 348 3.89 11.22 -1.63
C VAL A 348 2.40 10.99 -1.81
N HIS A 349 1.81 11.52 -2.89
CA HIS A 349 0.40 11.35 -3.22
C HIS A 349 0.01 9.87 -3.31
N ASP A 350 0.72 9.06 -4.12
CA ASP A 350 0.47 7.62 -4.27
C ASP A 350 0.57 6.85 -2.95
N THR A 351 1.45 7.31 -2.05
CA THR A 351 1.63 6.69 -0.73
C THR A 351 0.48 7.02 0.20
N VAL A 352 0.01 8.27 0.19
CA VAL A 352 -1.15 8.72 0.96
C VAL A 352 -2.42 8.03 0.46
N GLU A 353 -2.63 7.96 -0.86
CA GLU A 353 -3.80 7.29 -1.44
C GLU A 353 -3.92 5.81 -1.01
N LYS A 354 -2.82 5.08 -0.93
CA LYS A 354 -2.83 3.69 -0.44
C LYS A 354 -3.28 3.55 1.00
N ALA A 355 -3.11 4.61 1.79
CA ALA A 355 -3.44 4.61 3.22
C ALA A 355 -4.78 5.31 3.52
N ILE A 356 -5.46 5.90 2.53
CA ILE A 356 -6.78 6.50 2.70
C ILE A 356 -7.76 5.48 3.31
N GLY A 357 -8.51 5.92 4.30
CA GLY A 357 -9.39 5.08 5.10
C GLY A 357 -8.71 4.37 6.27
N GLY A 358 -7.38 4.50 6.42
CA GLY A 358 -6.56 3.85 7.43
C GLY A 358 -5.46 4.73 8.00
N VAL A 359 -4.30 4.16 8.23
CA VAL A 359 -3.16 4.82 8.88
C VAL A 359 -1.92 4.76 7.98
N LEU A 360 -1.32 5.92 7.72
CA LEU A 360 0.02 6.04 7.17
C LEU A 360 1.01 6.31 8.30
N PHE A 361 1.89 5.35 8.55
CA PHE A 361 2.95 5.47 9.54
C PHE A 361 4.28 5.74 8.83
N ILE A 362 4.87 6.90 9.10
CA ILE A 362 6.14 7.35 8.53
C ILE A 362 7.21 7.27 9.62
N ASP A 363 8.03 6.22 9.57
CA ASP A 363 9.16 6.07 10.50
C ASP A 363 10.36 6.89 10.05
N GLU A 364 11.16 7.33 11.00
CA GLU A 364 12.30 8.21 10.74
C GLU A 364 11.92 9.45 9.89
N ALA A 365 10.76 10.06 10.20
CA ALA A 365 10.22 11.18 9.43
C ALA A 365 11.18 12.38 9.36
N TYR A 366 12.07 12.56 10.33
CA TYR A 366 13.13 13.55 10.33
C TYR A 366 14.09 13.42 9.14
N SER A 367 14.15 12.24 8.50
CA SER A 367 14.95 12.04 7.28
C SER A 367 14.42 12.82 6.06
N LEU A 368 13.26 13.47 6.20
CA LEU A 368 12.73 14.44 5.24
C LEU A 368 13.36 15.85 5.40
N VAL A 369 14.14 16.10 6.46
CA VAL A 369 14.84 17.37 6.63
C VAL A 369 16.14 17.34 5.83
N SER A 370 16.26 18.28 4.88
CA SER A 370 17.49 18.46 4.09
C SER A 370 18.29 19.66 4.60
N SER A 371 19.60 19.59 4.48
CA SER A 371 20.50 20.73 4.72
C SER A 371 20.49 21.76 3.56
N THR A 372 19.90 21.41 2.42
CA THR A 372 19.91 22.23 1.20
C THR A 372 18.48 22.69 0.87
N ARG A 373 18.23 24.00 0.85
CA ARG A 373 16.93 24.57 0.46
C ARG A 373 16.63 24.27 -1.01
N GLY A 374 15.35 23.95 -1.32
CA GLY A 374 14.89 23.60 -2.67
C GLY A 374 15.22 22.17 -3.06
N SER A 375 15.43 21.30 -2.09
CA SER A 375 15.71 19.89 -2.28
C SER A 375 14.42 19.08 -2.53
N PHE A 376 14.58 17.84 -2.94
CA PHE A 376 13.44 16.90 -3.11
C PHE A 376 12.72 16.63 -1.79
N GLU A 377 13.41 16.76 -0.68
CA GLU A 377 12.85 16.64 0.67
C GLU A 377 11.87 17.77 0.97
N ASP A 378 12.19 19.01 0.56
CA ASP A 378 11.29 20.17 0.71
C ASP A 378 9.99 19.96 -0.09
N GLU A 379 10.08 19.41 -1.31
CA GLU A 379 8.93 19.04 -2.14
C GLU A 379 8.09 17.95 -1.46
N ALA A 380 8.73 16.93 -0.86
CA ALA A 380 8.04 15.88 -0.14
C ALA A 380 7.26 16.44 1.06
N ILE A 381 7.88 17.31 1.85
CA ILE A 381 7.26 17.96 3.00
C ILE A 381 6.07 18.81 2.57
N ALA A 382 6.25 19.67 1.57
CA ALA A 382 5.18 20.56 1.10
C ALA A 382 3.97 19.77 0.58
N THR A 383 4.23 18.69 -0.17
CA THR A 383 3.17 17.81 -0.68
C THR A 383 2.51 17.05 0.46
N LEU A 384 3.27 16.49 1.41
CA LEU A 384 2.70 15.75 2.55
C LEU A 384 1.81 16.65 3.41
N ILE A 385 2.22 17.88 3.67
CA ILE A 385 1.42 18.89 4.40
C ILE A 385 0.11 19.18 3.66
N LYS A 386 0.15 19.27 2.32
CA LYS A 386 -1.05 19.45 1.50
C LYS A 386 -1.97 18.24 1.59
N GLU A 387 -1.45 17.02 1.44
CA GLU A 387 -2.23 15.78 1.55
C GLU A 387 -2.86 15.61 2.95
N MET A 388 -2.15 16.02 4.01
CA MET A 388 -2.68 16.03 5.38
C MET A 388 -3.92 16.93 5.52
N GLU A 389 -4.00 18.03 4.78
CA GLU A 389 -5.17 18.92 4.79
C GLU A 389 -6.28 18.39 3.91
N ASP A 390 -5.95 17.99 2.67
CA ASP A 390 -6.94 17.59 1.68
C ASP A 390 -7.68 16.30 2.11
N HIS A 391 -7.02 15.41 2.85
CA HIS A 391 -7.56 14.13 3.32
C HIS A 391 -7.70 14.04 4.86
N ARG A 392 -7.78 15.18 5.56
CA ARG A 392 -7.75 15.24 7.04
C ARG A 392 -8.82 14.38 7.72
N ASP A 393 -9.98 14.19 7.06
CA ASP A 393 -11.12 13.41 7.59
C ASP A 393 -11.09 11.93 7.15
N GLU A 394 -10.15 11.55 6.28
CA GLU A 394 -10.10 10.26 5.62
C GLU A 394 -8.89 9.40 6.01
N ILE A 395 -7.83 10.00 6.55
CA ILE A 395 -6.58 9.31 6.89
C ILE A 395 -6.01 9.80 8.23
N CYS A 396 -5.37 8.90 8.94
CA CYS A 396 -4.49 9.24 10.06
C CYS A 396 -3.03 9.12 9.62
N ILE A 397 -2.29 10.23 9.58
CA ILE A 397 -0.85 10.23 9.31
C ILE A 397 -0.10 10.33 10.64
N ILE A 398 0.81 9.39 10.89
CA ILE A 398 1.63 9.32 12.09
C ILE A 398 3.09 9.51 11.68
N LEU A 399 3.68 10.64 12.08
CA LEU A 399 5.11 10.91 11.91
C LEU A 399 5.86 10.38 13.13
N ALA A 400 6.86 9.55 12.95
CA ALA A 400 7.62 8.95 14.03
C ALA A 400 9.13 9.17 13.88
N GLY A 401 9.83 9.36 15.01
CA GLY A 401 11.27 9.52 15.01
C GLY A 401 11.85 9.80 16.40
N TYR A 402 13.12 10.18 16.43
CA TYR A 402 13.78 10.61 17.65
C TYR A 402 13.25 11.95 18.13
N THR A 403 13.19 12.13 19.44
CA THR A 403 12.53 13.29 20.05
C THR A 403 13.09 14.63 19.59
N ASN A 404 14.40 14.77 19.54
CA ASN A 404 15.04 16.04 19.18
C ASN A 404 14.87 16.35 17.69
N GLU A 405 15.09 15.36 16.82
CA GLU A 405 14.98 15.45 15.38
C GLU A 405 13.53 15.72 14.95
N MET A 406 12.55 15.09 15.62
CA MET A 406 11.13 15.36 15.35
C MET A 406 10.72 16.78 15.77
N LYS A 407 11.21 17.29 16.90
CA LYS A 407 10.99 18.69 17.28
C LYS A 407 11.59 19.66 16.27
N GLU A 408 12.75 19.35 15.71
CA GLU A 408 13.38 20.16 14.66
C GLU A 408 12.56 20.11 13.36
N LEU A 409 12.14 18.93 12.91
CA LEU A 409 11.27 18.77 11.73
C LEU A 409 10.01 19.64 11.82
N ILE A 410 9.31 19.58 12.96
CA ILE A 410 8.06 20.33 13.17
C ILE A 410 8.35 21.84 13.23
N LYS A 411 9.40 22.27 13.94
CA LYS A 411 9.79 23.67 14.08
C LYS A 411 10.19 24.31 12.74
N LEU A 412 10.87 23.57 11.88
CA LEU A 412 11.27 24.03 10.55
C LEU A 412 10.08 24.13 9.58
N ASN A 413 9.00 23.42 9.85
CA ASN A 413 7.83 23.34 8.98
C ASN A 413 6.53 23.66 9.73
N PRO A 414 6.14 24.94 9.86
CA PRO A 414 4.93 25.35 10.60
C PRO A 414 3.63 24.70 10.09
N GLY A 415 3.64 24.23 8.83
CA GLY A 415 2.52 23.47 8.27
C GLY A 415 2.26 22.13 8.98
N PHE A 416 3.28 21.48 9.52
CA PHE A 416 3.10 20.28 10.37
C PHE A 416 2.51 20.65 11.72
N GLU A 417 3.01 21.71 12.36
CA GLU A 417 2.54 22.17 13.67
C GLU A 417 1.02 22.44 13.68
N SER A 418 0.50 23.03 12.62
CA SER A 418 -0.94 23.34 12.51
C SER A 418 -1.83 22.12 12.24
N ARG A 419 -1.28 20.99 11.75
CA ARG A 419 -2.02 19.79 11.34
C ARG A 419 -1.85 18.60 12.26
N ILE A 420 -0.76 18.54 13.03
CA ILE A 420 -0.53 17.50 14.03
C ILE A 420 -1.33 17.85 15.27
N GLN A 421 -2.41 17.11 15.50
CA GLN A 421 -3.30 17.33 16.65
C GLN A 421 -2.77 16.71 17.93
N PHE A 422 -2.06 15.57 17.82
CA PHE A 422 -1.62 14.79 18.97
C PHE A 422 -0.13 14.49 18.90
N THR A 423 0.57 14.71 20.02
CA THR A 423 1.97 14.33 20.16
C THR A 423 2.08 13.33 21.29
N ILE A 424 2.64 12.15 21.02
CA ILE A 424 2.81 11.07 21.99
C ILE A 424 4.30 10.82 22.19
N ASP A 425 4.77 11.02 23.41
CA ASP A 425 6.17 10.77 23.79
C ASP A 425 6.33 9.34 24.32
N PHE A 426 7.24 8.60 23.71
CA PHE A 426 7.58 7.22 24.08
C PHE A 426 8.85 7.21 24.94
N PRO A 427 8.72 7.10 26.26
CA PRO A 427 9.87 7.03 27.15
C PRO A 427 10.62 5.71 26.98
N ASP A 428 11.88 5.68 27.38
CA ASP A 428 12.64 4.44 27.46
C ASP A 428 12.03 3.51 28.52
N TYR A 429 12.05 2.22 28.23
CA TYR A 429 11.60 1.21 29.15
C TYR A 429 12.47 1.15 30.42
N SER A 430 11.86 0.92 31.56
CA SER A 430 12.55 0.54 32.78
C SER A 430 13.19 -0.85 32.65
N ALA A 431 14.18 -1.15 33.49
CA ALA A 431 14.80 -2.48 33.50
C ALA A 431 13.79 -3.61 33.73
N ASN A 432 12.78 -3.37 34.55
CA ASN A 432 11.70 -4.33 34.81
C ASN A 432 10.81 -4.55 33.58
N GLU A 433 10.49 -3.51 32.82
CA GLU A 433 9.73 -3.63 31.56
C GLU A 433 10.55 -4.35 30.49
N LEU A 434 11.85 -4.07 30.39
CA LEU A 434 12.76 -4.80 29.49
C LEU A 434 12.84 -6.28 29.87
N MET A 435 12.85 -6.59 31.16
CA MET A 435 12.78 -7.97 31.65
C MET A 435 11.48 -8.65 31.26
N GLN A 436 10.35 -7.95 31.40
CA GLN A 436 9.05 -8.48 30.95
C GLN A 436 9.03 -8.73 29.44
N ILE A 437 9.65 -7.86 28.63
CA ILE A 437 9.79 -8.06 27.18
C ILE A 437 10.60 -9.34 26.90
N PHE A 438 11.73 -9.53 27.61
CA PHE A 438 12.55 -10.74 27.47
C PHE A 438 11.76 -12.00 27.83
N MET A 439 11.04 -12.00 28.96
CA MET A 439 10.16 -13.09 29.39
C MET A 439 9.05 -13.37 28.38
N GLY A 440 8.49 -12.30 27.76
CA GLY A 440 7.52 -12.40 26.68
C GLY A 440 8.06 -13.14 25.44
N LEU A 441 9.33 -12.87 25.08
CA LEU A 441 10.02 -13.57 23.99
C LEU A 441 10.25 -15.05 24.35
N CYS A 442 10.73 -15.33 25.58
CA CYS A 442 10.89 -16.68 26.07
C CYS A 442 9.57 -17.48 26.00
N LYS A 443 8.48 -16.88 26.49
CA LYS A 443 7.15 -17.52 26.46
C LYS A 443 6.67 -17.81 25.03
N LYS A 444 6.87 -16.87 24.12
CA LYS A 444 6.48 -17.00 22.72
C LYS A 444 7.21 -18.14 22.02
N GLU A 445 8.50 -18.30 22.30
CA GLU A 445 9.35 -19.33 21.71
C GLU A 445 9.49 -20.59 22.58
N LYS A 446 8.74 -20.68 23.70
CA LYS A 446 8.68 -21.81 24.63
C LYS A 446 10.01 -22.10 25.36
N TYR A 447 10.82 -21.06 25.58
CA TYR A 447 12.02 -21.17 26.43
C TYR A 447 11.68 -21.01 27.91
N LYS A 448 12.46 -21.70 28.77
CA LYS A 448 12.43 -21.56 30.24
C LYS A 448 13.76 -21.01 30.72
N LEU A 449 13.72 -20.15 31.71
CA LEU A 449 14.92 -19.61 32.35
C LEU A 449 15.22 -20.41 33.61
N THR A 450 16.50 -20.65 33.86
CA THR A 450 16.95 -21.22 35.15
C THR A 450 17.05 -20.12 36.23
N THR A 451 17.21 -20.54 37.47
CA THR A 451 17.45 -19.64 38.63
C THR A 451 18.65 -18.72 38.34
N ASN A 452 18.59 -17.46 38.78
CA ASN A 452 19.61 -16.40 38.61
C ASN A 452 19.67 -15.74 37.21
N CYS A 453 18.96 -16.21 36.21
CA CYS A 453 18.91 -15.56 34.90
C CYS A 453 18.32 -14.15 34.99
N GLU A 454 17.28 -13.96 35.80
CA GLU A 454 16.58 -12.68 35.98
C GLU A 454 17.49 -11.62 36.60
N GLU A 455 18.28 -11.99 37.61
CA GLU A 455 19.20 -11.07 38.26
C GLU A 455 20.29 -10.57 37.29
N VAL A 456 20.86 -11.47 36.51
CA VAL A 456 21.87 -11.15 35.48
C VAL A 456 21.31 -10.21 34.44
N LEU A 457 20.10 -10.48 33.93
CA LEU A 457 19.43 -9.66 32.93
C LEU A 457 19.07 -8.28 33.46
N LEU A 458 18.49 -8.19 34.68
CA LEU A 458 18.13 -6.91 35.30
C LEU A 458 19.35 -6.02 35.49
N LYS A 459 20.45 -6.54 36.05
CA LYS A 459 21.70 -5.78 36.19
C LYS A 459 22.25 -5.28 34.85
N ASN A 460 22.12 -6.10 33.79
CA ASN A 460 22.54 -5.70 32.47
C ASN A 460 21.63 -4.60 31.90
N PHE A 461 20.31 -4.74 32.00
CA PHE A 461 19.35 -3.77 31.48
C PHE A 461 19.47 -2.43 32.22
N GLU A 462 19.66 -2.42 33.53
CA GLU A 462 19.93 -1.20 34.30
C GLU A 462 21.16 -0.45 33.78
N LYS A 463 22.23 -1.17 33.46
CA LYS A 463 23.45 -0.60 32.92
C LYS A 463 23.31 -0.13 31.48
N ALA A 464 22.64 -0.94 30.63
CA ALA A 464 22.50 -0.65 29.20
C ALA A 464 21.62 0.57 28.93
N ARG A 465 20.56 0.78 29.73
CA ARG A 465 19.63 1.92 29.58
C ARG A 465 20.26 3.30 29.86
N LEU A 466 21.45 3.35 30.43
CA LEU A 466 22.17 4.60 30.67
C LEU A 466 22.95 5.09 29.44
N GLN A 467 22.95 4.34 28.35
CA GLN A 467 23.60 4.72 27.08
C GLN A 467 22.71 5.68 26.30
N GLU A 468 23.29 6.70 25.66
CA GLU A 468 22.56 7.73 24.93
C GLU A 468 21.67 7.16 23.80
N ASP A 469 22.15 6.16 23.07
CA ASP A 469 21.43 5.54 21.94
C ASP A 469 20.83 4.18 22.32
N PHE A 470 20.22 4.09 23.48
CA PHE A 470 19.69 2.82 23.96
C PHE A 470 18.56 2.28 23.06
N GLY A 471 18.73 1.07 22.58
CA GLY A 471 17.84 0.43 21.62
C GLY A 471 16.58 -0.24 22.20
N ASN A 472 16.31 -0.09 23.49
CA ASN A 472 15.11 -0.58 24.19
C ASN A 472 14.72 -2.03 23.80
N GLY A 473 13.53 -2.27 23.29
CA GLY A 473 13.05 -3.59 22.87
C GLY A 473 13.90 -4.23 21.76
N ARG A 474 14.59 -3.44 20.90
CA ARG A 474 15.55 -3.97 19.92
C ARG A 474 16.76 -4.56 20.64
N TYR A 475 17.25 -3.86 21.68
CA TYR A 475 18.36 -4.37 22.50
C TYR A 475 17.98 -5.69 23.19
N VAL A 476 16.80 -5.76 23.81
CA VAL A 476 16.30 -6.99 24.45
C VAL A 476 16.22 -8.14 23.44
N ARG A 477 15.73 -7.88 22.24
CA ARG A 477 15.66 -8.90 21.19
C ARG A 477 17.06 -9.38 20.78
N ASN A 478 18.02 -8.47 20.65
CA ASN A 478 19.40 -8.83 20.34
C ASN A 478 20.03 -9.69 21.44
N VAL A 479 19.81 -9.34 22.72
CA VAL A 479 20.27 -10.17 23.85
C VAL A 479 19.62 -11.56 23.77
N PHE A 480 18.32 -11.65 23.52
CA PHE A 480 17.61 -12.91 23.42
C PHE A 480 18.13 -13.80 22.27
N GLU A 481 18.30 -13.25 21.07
CA GLU A 481 18.83 -13.98 19.91
C GLU A 481 20.27 -14.48 20.15
N LYS A 482 21.12 -13.61 20.74
CA LYS A 482 22.49 -14.01 21.12
C LYS A 482 22.49 -15.10 22.18
N THR A 483 21.63 -15.00 23.19
CA THR A 483 21.49 -16.04 24.23
C THR A 483 21.08 -17.39 23.64
N LYS A 484 20.16 -17.42 22.67
CA LYS A 484 19.81 -18.66 21.97
C LYS A 484 21.00 -19.24 21.21
N PHE A 485 21.79 -18.40 20.57
CA PHE A 485 22.98 -18.82 19.84
C PHE A 485 24.00 -19.46 20.80
N GLU A 486 24.32 -18.84 21.93
CA GLU A 486 25.26 -19.37 22.92
C GLU A 486 24.74 -20.69 23.54
N GLN A 487 23.44 -20.75 23.88
CA GLN A 487 22.81 -21.96 24.35
C GLN A 487 22.94 -23.11 23.34
N SER A 488 22.69 -22.86 22.06
CA SER A 488 22.78 -23.89 21.03
C SER A 488 24.20 -24.44 20.89
N THR A 489 25.21 -23.59 21.02
CA THR A 489 26.63 -23.97 21.03
C THR A 489 26.98 -24.81 22.26
N GLY A 490 26.46 -24.43 23.43
CA GLY A 490 26.65 -25.18 24.69
C GLY A 490 26.01 -26.58 24.64
N ILE A 491 24.82 -26.71 24.07
CA ILE A 491 24.11 -27.99 23.90
C ILE A 491 24.87 -28.94 22.97
N ALA A 492 25.36 -28.41 21.82
CA ALA A 492 26.13 -29.19 20.85
C ALA A 492 27.39 -29.83 21.48
N ASN A 493 27.93 -29.21 22.53
CA ASN A 493 29.12 -29.66 23.23
C ASN A 493 28.85 -30.61 24.44
N THR A 494 27.57 -30.80 24.85
CA THR A 494 27.26 -31.45 26.15
C THR A 494 26.20 -32.53 26.09
N ASP A 495 25.75 -33.06 24.96
CA ASP A 495 24.67 -34.06 24.83
C ASP A 495 23.43 -33.81 25.73
N SER A 496 23.18 -32.57 26.10
CA SER A 496 22.11 -32.21 27.01
C SER A 496 20.74 -32.27 26.34
N LYS A 497 19.80 -32.99 26.96
CA LYS A 497 18.41 -33.15 26.47
C LYS A 497 17.50 -31.94 26.65
N ASN A 498 17.97 -30.86 27.31
CA ASN A 498 17.14 -29.68 27.63
C ASN A 498 17.25 -28.58 26.60
N ILE A 499 16.75 -28.81 25.39
CA ILE A 499 16.84 -27.94 24.22
C ILE A 499 16.21 -26.55 24.45
N ASN A 500 15.23 -26.44 25.34
CA ASN A 500 14.46 -25.19 25.56
C ASN A 500 14.75 -24.51 26.92
N THR A 501 15.91 -24.76 27.53
CA THR A 501 16.25 -24.16 28.81
C THR A 501 17.46 -23.24 28.66
N ILE A 502 17.30 -21.96 29.00
CA ILE A 502 18.36 -20.94 29.01
C ILE A 502 18.94 -20.87 30.41
N THR A 503 20.26 -20.90 30.50
CA THR A 503 21.00 -20.78 31.79
C THR A 503 21.62 -19.39 31.92
N SER A 504 21.99 -19.02 33.15
CA SER A 504 22.71 -17.77 33.42
C SER A 504 24.07 -17.71 32.68
N LYS A 505 24.71 -18.87 32.44
CA LYS A 505 25.95 -18.94 31.66
C LYS A 505 25.75 -18.53 30.22
N ASP A 506 24.66 -19.01 29.59
CA ASP A 506 24.33 -18.66 28.19
C ASP A 506 24.11 -17.15 28.05
N ILE A 507 23.42 -16.52 29.03
CA ILE A 507 23.19 -15.09 29.06
C ILE A 507 24.51 -14.32 29.25
N ILE A 508 25.36 -14.73 30.18
CA ILE A 508 26.64 -14.08 30.43
C ILE A 508 27.52 -14.14 29.18
N SER A 509 27.66 -15.31 28.56
CA SER A 509 28.42 -15.46 27.31
C SER A 509 27.86 -14.59 26.19
N ALA A 510 26.55 -14.49 26.04
CA ALA A 510 25.90 -13.62 25.07
C ALA A 510 26.23 -12.14 25.31
N LEU A 511 26.16 -11.70 26.56
CA LEU A 511 26.46 -10.31 26.96
C LEU A 511 27.95 -9.95 26.76
N GLU A 512 28.85 -10.87 27.04
CA GLU A 512 30.30 -10.71 26.81
C GLU A 512 30.58 -10.56 25.31
N CYS A 513 29.99 -11.41 24.46
CA CYS A 513 30.12 -11.30 23.00
C CYS A 513 29.59 -9.96 22.46
N MET A 514 28.51 -9.41 23.04
CA MET A 514 27.99 -8.11 22.64
C MET A 514 28.92 -6.95 23.05
N ASN A 515 29.55 -7.03 24.19
CA ASN A 515 30.49 -6.01 24.69
C ASN A 515 31.80 -5.99 23.89
N VAL A 516 32.30 -7.14 23.46
CA VAL A 516 33.52 -7.24 22.62
C VAL A 516 33.29 -6.63 21.22
N GLY A 517 32.06 -6.68 20.70
CA GLY A 517 31.71 -6.04 19.43
C GLY A 517 31.57 -4.51 19.48
N SER A 518 31.37 -3.92 20.68
CA SER A 518 31.22 -2.46 20.90
C SER A 518 32.54 -1.73 21.16
N GLY A 519 33.65 -2.46 21.31
CA GLY A 519 34.99 -1.87 21.39
C GLY A 519 35.34 -1.17 20.07
N LYS A 520 35.45 0.17 20.10
CA LYS A 520 35.83 1.05 19.00
C LYS A 520 36.93 0.41 18.14
N LYS A 521 36.55 -0.14 16.97
CA LYS A 521 37.51 -0.30 15.88
C LYS A 521 37.92 1.12 15.45
N LYS A 522 39.00 1.63 16.03
CA LYS A 522 39.83 2.64 15.37
C LYS A 522 40.17 2.05 14.00
N ARG A 523 39.54 2.59 12.95
CA ARG A 523 40.02 2.38 11.60
C ARG A 523 41.45 2.95 11.54
N LEU A 524 42.44 2.06 11.60
CA LEU A 524 43.75 2.34 11.08
C LEU A 524 43.54 2.56 9.57
N ILE A 525 43.52 3.82 9.18
CA ILE A 525 43.76 4.24 7.81
C ILE A 525 45.27 4.02 7.61
N GLY A 526 45.61 3.02 6.85
CA GLY A 526 46.98 2.75 6.41
C GLY A 526 46.96 2.31 4.96
N PHE A 527 47.37 3.23 4.10
CA PHE A 527 47.86 3.13 2.73
C PHE A 527 46.91 2.57 1.66
#